data_bd343fcae2e951bbfa39926dae7ea1bb
#
_entry.id   bd343fcae2e951bbfa39926dae7ea1bb
#
_cell.length_a   1.000
_cell.length_b   1.000
_cell.length_c   1.000
_cell.angle_alpha   90.00
_cell.angle_beta   90.00
_cell.angle_gamma   90.00
#
_symmetry.space_group_name_H-M   'P 1'
#
loop_
_entity.id
_entity.type
_entity.pdbx_description
1 polymer ?
#
loop_
_entity_poly.entity_id
_entity_poly.type
_entity_poly.pdbx_seq_one_letter_code
_entity_poly.pdbx_strand_id
1 'polypeptide(L)'
;MIKHNHSFTCDCQSAEQPKLARRNFLLASGAITLGALTGCSHTTASNPVRMTALTKERRDALSPDDLIRLAKEGNERFRKGEQQPRDFLAEQQTSAQGQHPAAVLLTCIDSRAPAEILLDLGIGDVFNSRVAGNIVNEDILGSMEFACELSGAKLVVVMGHTACGAIKGAISNAVLGNLTGLLAKIKPAVDATIYEGERTASNYDFVDAVACTNIEFAIRDIRTRSPVLLALEKAGKIKIVGAMYDINTGKVDFYG
;
A
#
# COMPACT_ATOMS: atom_id res chain seq x y z
N MET A 1 3.02 -15.65 -32.75
CA MET A 1 1.86 -15.92 -31.88
C MET A 1 2.38 -16.41 -30.54
N ILE A 2 2.57 -15.53 -29.58
CA ILE A 2 2.99 -15.89 -28.22
C ILE A 2 1.79 -15.57 -27.33
N LYS A 3 1.15 -16.62 -26.82
CA LYS A 3 0.05 -16.52 -25.86
C LYS A 3 0.66 -16.22 -24.49
N HIS A 4 0.62 -14.99 -24.04
CA HIS A 4 0.81 -14.65 -22.63
C HIS A 4 -0.55 -14.74 -21.93
N ASN A 5 -0.78 -15.87 -21.29
CA ASN A 5 -1.92 -16.10 -20.43
C ASN A 5 -1.47 -15.96 -18.99
N HIS A 6 -1.45 -14.75 -18.47
CA HIS A 6 -1.40 -14.45 -17.04
C HIS A 6 -2.62 -13.62 -16.73
N SER A 7 -3.73 -14.29 -16.42
CA SER A 7 -4.88 -13.64 -15.82
C SER A 7 -4.53 -13.40 -14.34
N PHE A 8 -4.24 -12.16 -13.99
CA PHE A 8 -4.20 -11.75 -12.60
C PHE A 8 -5.64 -11.57 -12.15
N THR A 9 -6.12 -12.44 -11.30
CA THR A 9 -7.43 -12.28 -10.65
C THR A 9 -7.21 -11.63 -9.30
N CYS A 10 -7.63 -10.37 -9.17
CA CYS A 10 -7.83 -9.73 -7.87
C CYS A 10 -9.05 -10.41 -7.24
N ASP A 11 -8.84 -11.26 -6.23
CA ASP A 11 -9.89 -11.99 -5.54
C ASP A 11 -10.51 -11.08 -4.47
N CYS A 12 -11.35 -10.14 -4.91
CA CYS A 12 -12.15 -9.28 -4.03
C CYS A 12 -13.39 -10.04 -3.56
N GLN A 13 -13.19 -11.09 -2.75
CA GLN A 13 -14.31 -11.72 -2.05
C GLN A 13 -14.69 -10.85 -0.85
N SER A 14 -15.92 -10.35 -0.85
CA SER A 14 -16.54 -9.63 0.25
C SER A 14 -16.50 -10.48 1.52
N ALA A 15 -15.69 -10.06 2.51
CA ALA A 15 -15.74 -10.65 3.85
C ALA A 15 -17.07 -10.27 4.50
N GLU A 16 -17.87 -11.26 4.86
CA GLU A 16 -19.10 -11.06 5.65
C GLU A 16 -18.78 -10.31 6.94
N GLN A 17 -19.47 -9.20 7.15
CA GLN A 17 -19.33 -8.38 8.37
C GLN A 17 -19.84 -9.16 9.60
N PRO A 18 -19.05 -9.32 10.67
CA PRO A 18 -19.56 -9.86 11.92
C PRO A 18 -20.49 -8.84 12.58
N LYS A 19 -21.75 -9.25 12.81
CA LYS A 19 -22.74 -8.46 13.56
C LYS A 19 -22.25 -8.25 15.00
N LEU A 20 -21.92 -7.02 15.35
CA LEU A 20 -21.61 -6.60 16.72
C LEU A 20 -22.84 -6.78 17.63
N ALA A 21 -22.85 -7.83 18.42
CA ALA A 21 -23.81 -8.01 19.50
C ALA A 21 -23.47 -7.04 20.65
N ARG A 22 -24.39 -6.12 20.94
CA ARG A 22 -24.36 -5.26 22.14
C ARG A 22 -24.42 -6.14 23.38
N ARG A 23 -23.35 -6.20 24.16
CA ARG A 23 -23.32 -6.92 25.44
C ARG A 23 -23.31 -5.94 26.59
N ASN A 24 -24.36 -6.07 27.42
CA ASN A 24 -24.65 -5.27 28.60
C ASN A 24 -23.51 -5.31 29.64
N PHE A 25 -23.19 -4.14 30.16
CA PHE A 25 -22.34 -3.95 31.33
C PHE A 25 -23.17 -4.23 32.59
N LEU A 26 -22.87 -5.29 33.33
CA LEU A 26 -23.35 -5.51 34.67
C LEU A 26 -22.18 -5.40 35.65
N LEU A 27 -22.29 -4.42 36.54
CA LEU A 27 -21.46 -4.21 37.72
C LEU A 27 -21.68 -5.38 38.70
N ALA A 28 -20.62 -6.02 39.16
CA ALA A 28 -20.64 -6.83 40.35
C ALA A 28 -19.44 -6.49 41.22
N SER A 29 -19.73 -5.93 42.38
CA SER A 29 -18.77 -5.67 43.47
C SER A 29 -18.54 -6.96 44.26
N GLY A 30 -17.31 -7.18 44.73
CA GLY A 30 -17.13 -8.04 45.89
C GLY A 30 -15.89 -8.95 45.95
N ALA A 31 -15.14 -8.74 47.00
CA ALA A 31 -14.24 -9.66 47.71
C ALA A 31 -12.76 -9.66 47.31
N ILE A 32 -11.97 -9.03 48.17
CA ILE A 32 -10.52 -9.09 48.27
C ILE A 32 -10.13 -10.43 48.89
N THR A 33 -9.42 -11.30 48.16
CA THR A 33 -8.65 -12.40 48.71
C THR A 33 -7.15 -12.15 48.44
N LEU A 34 -6.38 -12.03 49.53
CA LEU A 34 -4.91 -12.04 49.49
C LEU A 34 -4.42 -13.42 49.04
N GLY A 35 -4.02 -13.51 47.78
CA GLY A 35 -3.32 -14.68 47.24
C GLY A 35 -1.88 -14.31 46.93
N ALA A 36 -0.94 -15.14 47.40
CA ALA A 36 0.49 -14.97 47.23
C ALA A 36 0.88 -14.84 45.77
N LEU A 37 1.50 -13.70 45.39
CA LEU A 37 2.04 -13.40 44.06
C LEU A 37 3.36 -14.16 43.87
N THR A 38 3.32 -15.34 43.28
CA THR A 38 4.46 -15.90 42.56
C THR A 38 4.50 -15.18 41.23
N GLY A 39 5.30 -14.10 41.16
CA GLY A 39 5.51 -13.31 39.96
C GLY A 39 6.22 -14.14 38.89
N CYS A 40 5.50 -14.65 37.91
CA CYS A 40 6.07 -14.94 36.61
C CYS A 40 6.35 -13.58 35.93
N SER A 41 7.58 -13.13 36.03
CA SER A 41 8.07 -12.00 35.24
C SER A 41 8.09 -12.42 33.78
N HIS A 42 6.99 -12.21 33.06
CA HIS A 42 7.04 -12.14 31.62
C HIS A 42 7.81 -10.87 31.25
N THR A 43 9.13 -10.99 31.12
CA THR A 43 9.92 -9.99 30.40
C THR A 43 9.46 -10.02 28.96
N THR A 44 8.48 -9.19 28.62
CA THR A 44 8.23 -8.83 27.24
C THR A 44 9.49 -8.14 26.75
N ALA A 45 10.31 -8.86 25.98
CA ALA A 45 11.43 -8.26 25.28
C ALA A 45 10.86 -7.13 24.42
N SER A 46 11.04 -5.88 24.86
CA SER A 46 10.67 -4.71 24.07
C SER A 46 11.55 -4.73 22.81
N ASN A 47 10.95 -4.71 21.63
CA ASN A 47 11.70 -4.54 20.40
C ASN A 47 12.57 -3.28 20.51
N PRO A 48 13.86 -3.35 20.13
CA PRO A 48 14.72 -2.18 20.19
C PRO A 48 14.14 -1.05 19.31
N VAL A 49 14.19 0.18 19.84
CA VAL A 49 13.77 1.37 19.10
C VAL A 49 14.67 1.54 17.89
N ARG A 50 14.08 1.69 16.70
CA ARG A 50 14.85 1.98 15.50
C ARG A 50 15.32 3.43 15.52
N MET A 51 16.63 3.64 15.45
CA MET A 51 17.31 4.95 15.58
C MET A 51 17.95 5.42 14.28
N THR A 52 17.85 4.65 13.19
CA THR A 52 18.56 4.97 11.94
C THR A 52 17.69 4.71 10.72
N ALA A 53 17.78 5.58 9.72
CA ALA A 53 17.24 5.35 8.40
C ALA A 53 17.92 4.15 7.71
N LEU A 54 17.36 3.69 6.61
CA LEU A 54 17.91 2.60 5.81
C LEU A 54 19.26 3.02 5.21
N THR A 55 20.30 2.19 5.39
CA THR A 55 21.61 2.42 4.77
C THR A 55 21.70 1.78 3.40
N LYS A 56 22.68 2.23 2.59
CA LYS A 56 22.94 1.66 1.26
C LYS A 56 23.22 0.15 1.32
N GLU A 57 24.06 -0.28 2.26
CA GLU A 57 24.45 -1.68 2.42
C GLU A 57 23.24 -2.56 2.76
N ARG A 58 22.39 -2.10 3.68
CA ARG A 58 21.17 -2.82 4.06
C ARG A 58 20.19 -2.90 2.90
N ARG A 59 19.95 -1.78 2.18
CA ARG A 59 19.11 -1.78 0.99
C ARG A 59 19.65 -2.74 -0.08
N ASP A 60 20.97 -2.69 -0.37
CA ASP A 60 21.58 -3.48 -1.43
C ASP A 60 21.56 -4.99 -1.14
N ALA A 61 21.54 -5.37 0.13
CA ALA A 61 21.40 -6.76 0.57
C ALA A 61 19.98 -7.34 0.39
N LEU A 62 18.94 -6.49 0.23
CA LEU A 62 17.57 -6.94 0.06
C LEU A 62 17.25 -7.21 -1.42
N SER A 63 16.58 -8.32 -1.70
CA SER A 63 15.95 -8.59 -2.98
C SER A 63 14.58 -7.90 -3.09
N PRO A 64 14.02 -7.75 -4.30
CA PRO A 64 12.63 -7.28 -4.45
C PRO A 64 11.61 -8.14 -3.69
N ASP A 65 11.83 -9.46 -3.61
CA ASP A 65 10.94 -10.37 -2.86
C ASP A 65 11.04 -10.19 -1.35
N ASP A 66 12.25 -9.90 -0.82
CA ASP A 66 12.41 -9.53 0.58
C ASP A 66 11.65 -8.26 0.92
N LEU A 67 11.65 -7.26 0.02
CA LEU A 67 10.91 -6.01 0.22
C LEU A 67 9.41 -6.24 0.27
N ILE A 68 8.86 -7.09 -0.60
CA ILE A 68 7.44 -7.47 -0.57
C ILE A 68 7.10 -8.19 0.73
N ARG A 69 7.94 -9.12 1.17
CA ARG A 69 7.77 -9.85 2.43
C ARG A 69 7.78 -8.89 3.62
N LEU A 70 8.76 -7.98 3.69
CA LEU A 70 8.87 -6.98 4.75
C LEU A 70 7.67 -6.03 4.79
N ALA A 71 7.16 -5.62 3.61
CA ALA A 71 5.95 -4.80 3.52
C ALA A 71 4.71 -5.52 4.05
N LYS A 72 4.55 -6.83 3.73
CA LYS A 72 3.47 -7.66 4.28
C LYS A 72 3.58 -7.82 5.79
N GLU A 73 4.77 -8.09 6.31
CA GLU A 73 5.03 -8.17 7.76
C GLU A 73 4.75 -6.83 8.46
N GLY A 74 5.13 -5.71 7.83
CA GLY A 74 4.83 -4.37 8.33
C GLY A 74 3.33 -4.11 8.41
N ASN A 75 2.58 -4.49 7.38
CA ASN A 75 1.12 -4.38 7.40
C ASN A 75 0.48 -5.24 8.49
N GLU A 76 0.97 -6.46 8.72
CA GLU A 76 0.48 -7.30 9.82
C GLU A 76 0.76 -6.66 11.19
N ARG A 77 1.93 -6.02 11.39
CA ARG A 77 2.20 -5.28 12.63
C ARG A 77 1.27 -4.08 12.78
N PHE A 78 1.03 -3.32 11.71
CA PHE A 78 0.07 -2.22 11.72
C PHE A 78 -1.32 -2.69 12.15
N ARG A 79 -1.84 -3.77 11.56
CA ARG A 79 -3.16 -4.31 11.86
C ARG A 79 -3.31 -4.82 13.29
N LYS A 80 -2.22 -5.27 13.89
CA LYS A 80 -2.20 -5.76 15.29
C LYS A 80 -1.94 -4.65 16.32
N GLY A 81 -1.59 -3.44 15.87
CA GLY A 81 -1.13 -2.38 16.77
C GLY A 81 0.26 -2.65 17.37
N GLU A 82 1.07 -3.45 16.70
CA GLU A 82 2.41 -3.91 17.12
C GLU A 82 3.52 -3.29 16.27
N GLN A 83 3.32 -2.04 15.81
CA GLN A 83 4.31 -1.35 14.99
C GLN A 83 5.66 -1.25 15.70
N GLN A 84 6.74 -1.25 14.93
CA GLN A 84 8.09 -1.11 15.48
C GLN A 84 8.25 0.25 16.16
N PRO A 85 8.78 0.31 17.38
CA PRO A 85 9.15 1.58 17.99
C PRO A 85 10.20 2.30 17.14
N ARG A 86 9.99 3.60 16.86
CA ARG A 86 10.86 4.42 16.02
C ARG A 86 11.19 5.74 16.70
N ASP A 87 12.40 6.22 16.48
CA ASP A 87 12.76 7.60 16.72
C ASP A 87 12.88 8.31 15.38
N PHE A 88 11.80 8.97 14.96
CA PHE A 88 11.76 9.67 13.67
C PHE A 88 12.75 10.84 13.58
N LEU A 89 13.10 11.46 14.71
CA LEU A 89 14.12 12.52 14.72
C LEU A 89 15.51 11.94 14.46
N ALA A 90 15.83 10.80 15.06
CA ALA A 90 17.07 10.09 14.80
C ALA A 90 17.14 9.55 13.36
N GLU A 91 16.04 9.00 12.83
CA GLU A 91 15.96 8.58 11.43
C GLU A 91 16.16 9.78 10.48
N GLN A 92 15.52 10.93 10.76
CA GLN A 92 15.69 12.16 9.98
C GLN A 92 17.15 12.64 10.01
N GLN A 93 17.78 12.69 11.19
CA GLN A 93 19.18 13.10 11.32
C GLN A 93 20.12 12.18 10.56
N THR A 94 19.92 10.86 10.65
CA THR A 94 20.76 9.87 9.97
C THR A 94 20.59 9.87 8.45
N SER A 95 19.44 10.31 7.92
CA SER A 95 19.17 10.42 6.48
C SER A 95 19.53 11.80 5.91
N ALA A 96 19.89 12.80 6.72
CA ALA A 96 20.13 14.17 6.26
C ALA A 96 21.31 14.29 5.26
N GLN A 97 22.29 13.41 5.34
CA GLN A 97 23.47 13.41 4.46
C GLN A 97 23.30 12.55 3.20
N GLY A 98 22.22 11.79 3.10
CA GLY A 98 21.91 10.92 1.97
C GLY A 98 20.77 9.98 2.28
N GLN A 99 20.07 9.55 1.22
CA GLN A 99 18.93 8.64 1.33
C GLN A 99 19.14 7.40 0.47
N HIS A 100 18.70 6.25 0.98
CA HIS A 100 18.83 4.95 0.31
C HIS A 100 17.50 4.19 0.33
N PRO A 101 16.40 4.77 -0.18
CA PRO A 101 15.09 4.11 -0.16
C PRO A 101 15.10 2.81 -0.94
N ALA A 102 14.40 1.80 -0.41
CA ALA A 102 14.34 0.48 -1.01
C ALA A 102 13.24 0.32 -2.07
N ALA A 103 12.21 1.17 -2.01
CA ALA A 103 11.06 1.10 -2.88
C ALA A 103 10.55 2.50 -3.26
N VAL A 104 9.69 2.54 -4.30
CA VAL A 104 8.83 3.68 -4.60
C VAL A 104 7.36 3.22 -4.59
N LEU A 105 6.52 3.96 -3.87
CA LEU A 105 5.10 3.68 -3.72
C LEU A 105 4.29 4.70 -4.51
N LEU A 106 3.44 4.23 -5.44
CA LEU A 106 2.41 5.06 -6.07
C LEU A 106 1.07 4.78 -5.39
N THR A 107 0.55 5.76 -4.67
CA THR A 107 -0.69 5.61 -3.90
C THR A 107 -1.69 6.73 -4.18
N CYS A 108 -2.92 6.56 -3.72
CA CYS A 108 -3.91 7.63 -3.75
C CYS A 108 -3.57 8.73 -2.72
N ILE A 109 -4.03 9.97 -2.99
CA ILE A 109 -3.95 11.07 -2.02
C ILE A 109 -4.92 10.91 -0.84
N ASP A 110 -5.76 9.86 -0.82
CA ASP A 110 -6.75 9.62 0.24
C ASP A 110 -6.08 9.68 1.62
N SER A 111 -6.61 10.53 2.50
CA SER A 111 -6.03 10.79 3.82
C SER A 111 -6.01 9.56 4.75
N ARG A 112 -6.81 8.54 4.42
CA ARG A 112 -6.90 7.27 5.17
C ARG A 112 -5.90 6.23 4.70
N ALA A 113 -5.14 6.51 3.62
CA ALA A 113 -4.20 5.56 3.00
C ALA A 113 -2.74 6.05 3.03
N PRO A 114 -2.18 6.40 4.20
CA PRO A 114 -0.76 6.75 4.34
C PRO A 114 0.09 5.47 4.32
N ALA A 115 0.66 5.15 3.17
CA ALA A 115 1.35 3.87 2.92
C ALA A 115 2.47 3.59 3.93
N GLU A 116 3.20 4.62 4.38
CA GLU A 116 4.29 4.48 5.35
C GLU A 116 3.78 3.94 6.69
N ILE A 117 2.63 4.43 7.15
CA ILE A 117 2.01 3.97 8.39
C ILE A 117 1.44 2.57 8.22
N LEU A 118 0.75 2.31 7.08
CA LEU A 118 0.12 1.03 6.79
C LEU A 118 1.12 -0.12 6.63
N LEU A 119 2.34 0.19 6.19
CA LEU A 119 3.41 -0.79 5.98
C LEU A 119 4.50 -0.72 7.06
N ASP A 120 4.25 0.03 8.14
CA ASP A 120 5.18 0.20 9.27
C ASP A 120 6.58 0.60 8.82
N LEU A 121 6.67 1.67 7.98
CA LEU A 121 7.91 2.19 7.41
C LEU A 121 8.35 3.47 8.13
N GLY A 122 9.64 3.76 8.08
CA GLY A 122 10.27 4.93 8.67
C GLY A 122 10.72 5.97 7.64
N ILE A 123 11.32 7.05 8.16
CA ILE A 123 11.89 8.11 7.32
C ILE A 123 13.08 7.54 6.54
N GLY A 124 13.05 7.76 5.21
CA GLY A 124 14.10 7.32 4.30
C GLY A 124 13.98 5.87 3.80
N ASP A 125 12.95 5.12 4.20
CA ASP A 125 12.76 3.74 3.76
C ASP A 125 12.25 3.63 2.32
N VAL A 126 11.38 4.57 1.90
CA VAL A 126 10.72 4.54 0.59
C VAL A 126 10.56 5.94 0.01
N PHE A 127 10.46 6.02 -1.32
CA PHE A 127 9.91 7.18 -2.01
C PHE A 127 8.39 7.08 -2.07
N ASN A 128 7.70 8.21 -1.89
CA ASN A 128 6.25 8.28 -1.95
C ASN A 128 5.80 9.18 -3.09
N SER A 129 5.00 8.62 -4.00
CA SER A 129 4.26 9.36 -5.02
C SER A 129 2.77 9.21 -4.75
N ARG A 130 2.04 10.33 -4.59
CA ARG A 130 0.61 10.29 -4.29
C ARG A 130 -0.18 11.17 -5.24
N VAL A 131 -1.18 10.57 -5.88
CA VAL A 131 -2.11 11.29 -6.76
C VAL A 131 -3.48 10.62 -6.66
N ALA A 132 -4.57 11.40 -6.79
CA ALA A 132 -5.92 10.84 -6.70
C ALA A 132 -6.12 9.68 -7.68
N GLY A 133 -6.57 8.53 -7.16
CA GLY A 133 -6.74 7.31 -7.95
C GLY A 133 -5.46 6.66 -8.43
N ASN A 134 -4.31 6.93 -7.80
CA ASN A 134 -3.00 6.31 -8.11
C ASN A 134 -2.73 6.17 -9.63
N ILE A 135 -3.12 7.19 -10.41
CA ILE A 135 -2.91 7.23 -11.86
C ILE A 135 -1.44 7.45 -12.22
N VAL A 136 -1.06 7.10 -13.45
CA VAL A 136 0.28 7.32 -13.99
C VAL A 136 0.27 8.51 -14.96
N ASN A 137 1.24 9.43 -14.79
CA ASN A 137 1.54 10.52 -15.71
C ASN A 137 3.07 10.63 -15.89
N GLU A 138 3.52 11.58 -16.68
CA GLU A 138 4.94 11.77 -17.01
C GLU A 138 5.77 12.08 -15.78
N ASP A 139 5.26 12.92 -14.86
CA ASP A 139 5.98 13.31 -13.65
C ASP A 139 6.13 12.13 -12.67
N ILE A 140 5.08 11.29 -12.57
CA ILE A 140 5.13 10.04 -11.79
C ILE A 140 6.13 9.06 -12.40
N LEU A 141 6.13 8.89 -13.72
CA LEU A 141 7.09 8.01 -14.39
C LEU A 141 8.53 8.50 -14.18
N GLY A 142 8.80 9.79 -14.41
CA GLY A 142 10.12 10.38 -14.18
C GLY A 142 10.60 10.22 -12.73
N SER A 143 9.68 10.37 -11.76
CA SER A 143 9.99 10.13 -10.35
C SER A 143 10.33 8.67 -10.06
N MET A 144 9.64 7.71 -10.67
CA MET A 144 9.94 6.29 -10.54
C MET A 144 11.27 5.91 -11.20
N GLU A 145 11.57 6.50 -12.36
CA GLU A 145 12.86 6.31 -13.05
C GLU A 145 14.01 6.84 -12.19
N PHE A 146 13.87 8.04 -11.62
CA PHE A 146 14.82 8.58 -10.65
C PHE A 146 15.00 7.63 -9.46
N ALA A 147 13.90 7.15 -8.86
CA ALA A 147 13.94 6.26 -7.72
C ALA A 147 14.67 4.94 -8.01
N CYS A 148 14.37 4.32 -9.16
CA CYS A 148 14.89 2.99 -9.48
C CYS A 148 16.29 3.03 -10.12
N GLU A 149 16.49 3.87 -11.16
CA GLU A 149 17.74 3.88 -11.92
C GLU A 149 18.84 4.67 -11.20
N LEU A 150 18.52 5.84 -10.63
CA LEU A 150 19.53 6.71 -10.03
C LEU A 150 19.70 6.47 -8.53
N SER A 151 18.62 6.23 -7.79
CA SER A 151 18.67 6.05 -6.33
C SER A 151 18.74 4.59 -5.91
N GLY A 152 18.47 3.64 -6.82
CA GLY A 152 18.65 2.20 -6.60
C GLY A 152 17.50 1.55 -5.81
N ALA A 153 16.30 2.11 -5.82
CA ALA A 153 15.10 1.43 -5.33
C ALA A 153 14.81 0.18 -6.16
N LYS A 154 14.44 -0.91 -5.50
CA LYS A 154 14.29 -2.23 -6.13
C LYS A 154 12.85 -2.70 -6.26
N LEU A 155 11.89 -1.94 -5.73
CA LEU A 155 10.48 -2.30 -5.78
C LEU A 155 9.63 -1.07 -6.15
N VAL A 156 8.74 -1.25 -7.12
CA VAL A 156 7.67 -0.30 -7.44
C VAL A 156 6.35 -0.93 -7.00
N VAL A 157 5.62 -0.25 -6.12
CA VAL A 157 4.29 -0.68 -5.66
C VAL A 157 3.25 0.31 -6.14
N VAL A 158 2.27 -0.17 -6.90
CA VAL A 158 1.06 0.60 -7.22
C VAL A 158 -0.05 0.14 -6.27
N MET A 159 -0.39 0.98 -5.30
CA MET A 159 -1.38 0.64 -4.28
C MET A 159 -2.65 1.48 -4.43
N GLY A 160 -3.75 0.81 -4.77
CA GLY A 160 -5.10 1.33 -4.67
C GLY A 160 -5.71 1.06 -3.30
N HIS A 161 -6.96 1.49 -3.11
CA HIS A 161 -7.67 1.24 -1.86
C HIS A 161 -9.19 1.14 -2.09
N THR A 162 -9.89 0.47 -1.19
CA THR A 162 -11.35 0.35 -1.22
C THR A 162 -12.03 1.71 -1.05
N ALA A 163 -13.23 1.84 -1.56
CA ALA A 163 -14.08 3.04 -1.47
C ALA A 163 -13.41 4.34 -2.00
N CYS A 164 -12.53 4.24 -3.00
CA CYS A 164 -11.76 5.36 -3.53
C CYS A 164 -12.64 6.45 -4.14
N GLY A 165 -12.50 7.69 -3.64
CA GLY A 165 -13.28 8.85 -4.12
C GLY A 165 -13.01 9.20 -5.59
N ALA A 166 -11.77 9.06 -6.07
CA ALA A 166 -11.43 9.31 -7.46
C ALA A 166 -12.05 8.27 -8.41
N ILE A 167 -12.09 7.00 -8.00
CA ILE A 167 -12.77 5.92 -8.75
C ILE A 167 -14.28 6.21 -8.81
N LYS A 168 -14.91 6.57 -7.70
CA LYS A 168 -16.34 6.98 -7.68
C LYS A 168 -16.59 8.16 -8.60
N GLY A 169 -15.71 9.17 -8.59
CA GLY A 169 -15.80 10.32 -9.49
C GLY A 169 -15.73 9.92 -10.97
N ALA A 170 -14.83 8.99 -11.33
CA ALA A 170 -14.71 8.49 -12.69
C ALA A 170 -15.95 7.69 -13.13
N ILE A 171 -16.51 6.86 -12.26
CA ILE A 171 -17.76 6.11 -12.50
C ILE A 171 -18.92 7.08 -12.74
N SER A 172 -19.03 8.14 -11.93
CA SER A 172 -20.11 9.14 -12.01
C SER A 172 -19.91 10.17 -13.13
N ASN A 173 -18.79 10.11 -13.89
CA ASN A 173 -18.40 11.11 -14.88
C ASN A 173 -18.41 12.55 -14.30
N ALA A 174 -17.84 12.72 -13.10
CA ALA A 174 -17.81 14.02 -12.42
C ALA A 174 -16.98 15.04 -13.22
N VAL A 175 -17.46 16.28 -13.27
CA VAL A 175 -16.85 17.40 -14.00
C VAL A 175 -16.50 18.50 -13.01
N LEU A 176 -15.19 18.81 -12.88
CA LEU A 176 -14.69 19.89 -12.03
C LEU A 176 -13.27 20.27 -12.43
N GLY A 177 -13.08 21.38 -13.10
CA GLY A 177 -11.76 21.93 -13.42
C GLY A 177 -10.75 20.86 -13.85
N ASN A 178 -9.57 20.86 -13.24
CA ASN A 178 -8.50 19.90 -13.53
C ASN A 178 -8.85 18.44 -13.11
N LEU A 179 -9.80 18.25 -12.20
CA LEU A 179 -10.27 16.93 -11.81
C LEU A 179 -10.85 16.17 -12.99
N THR A 180 -11.55 16.83 -13.91
CA THR A 180 -12.10 16.23 -15.12
C THR A 180 -11.03 15.48 -15.93
N GLY A 181 -9.88 16.13 -16.17
CA GLY A 181 -8.76 15.52 -16.91
C GLY A 181 -8.09 14.38 -16.14
N LEU A 182 -8.06 14.47 -14.82
CA LEU A 182 -7.55 13.38 -13.97
C LEU A 182 -8.46 12.16 -14.05
N LEU A 183 -9.77 12.33 -13.87
CA LEU A 183 -10.75 11.25 -13.91
C LEU A 183 -10.83 10.57 -15.28
N ALA A 184 -10.59 11.30 -16.37
CA ALA A 184 -10.51 10.75 -17.72
C ALA A 184 -9.40 9.66 -17.85
N LYS A 185 -8.34 9.72 -17.03
CA LYS A 185 -7.29 8.70 -17.01
C LYS A 185 -7.72 7.40 -16.29
N ILE A 186 -8.73 7.49 -15.42
CA ILE A 186 -9.32 6.32 -14.73
C ILE A 186 -10.41 5.68 -15.58
N LYS A 187 -11.07 6.45 -16.44
CA LYS A 187 -12.21 5.99 -17.23
C LYS A 187 -11.97 4.68 -18.01
N PRO A 188 -10.80 4.44 -18.63
CA PRO A 188 -10.52 3.16 -19.27
C PRO A 188 -10.64 1.95 -18.34
N ALA A 189 -10.26 2.10 -17.06
CA ALA A 189 -10.42 1.05 -16.07
C ALA A 189 -11.91 0.81 -15.73
N VAL A 190 -12.70 1.89 -15.59
CA VAL A 190 -14.16 1.77 -15.42
C VAL A 190 -14.78 0.96 -16.54
N ASP A 191 -14.42 1.29 -17.79
CA ASP A 191 -15.04 0.67 -18.99
C ASP A 191 -14.60 -0.80 -19.14
N ALA A 192 -13.35 -1.11 -18.81
CA ALA A 192 -12.78 -2.47 -18.95
C ALA A 192 -13.13 -3.42 -17.80
N THR A 193 -13.58 -2.91 -16.66
CA THR A 193 -13.92 -3.77 -15.51
C THR A 193 -15.10 -4.66 -15.85
N ILE A 194 -14.91 -5.98 -15.76
CA ILE A 194 -15.98 -6.97 -15.89
C ILE A 194 -16.65 -7.10 -14.52
N TYR A 195 -17.95 -6.85 -14.46
CA TYR A 195 -18.70 -6.89 -13.22
C TYR A 195 -20.17 -7.23 -13.47
N GLU A 196 -20.68 -8.19 -12.71
CA GLU A 196 -22.10 -8.57 -12.72
C GLU A 196 -22.84 -7.80 -11.62
N GLY A 197 -23.81 -6.98 -12.01
CA GLY A 197 -24.57 -6.14 -11.09
C GLY A 197 -24.56 -4.64 -11.45
N GLU A 198 -24.97 -3.80 -10.51
CA GLU A 198 -25.07 -2.35 -10.73
C GLU A 198 -23.69 -1.69 -10.83
N ARG A 199 -23.44 -1.05 -11.96
CA ARG A 199 -22.19 -0.34 -12.25
C ARG A 199 -22.28 1.13 -11.84
N THR A 200 -22.52 1.40 -10.56
CA THR A 200 -22.71 2.74 -10.01
C THR A 200 -21.68 3.09 -8.94
N ALA A 201 -21.47 4.38 -8.69
CA ALA A 201 -20.56 4.87 -7.64
C ALA A 201 -21.05 4.59 -6.22
N SER A 202 -22.32 4.22 -6.05
CA SER A 202 -22.93 3.79 -4.78
C SER A 202 -22.72 2.30 -4.51
N ASN A 203 -22.43 1.50 -5.53
CA ASN A 203 -22.07 0.10 -5.39
C ASN A 203 -20.57 -0.02 -5.07
N TYR A 204 -20.24 -0.22 -3.79
CA TYR A 204 -18.85 -0.29 -3.33
C TYR A 204 -18.08 -1.47 -3.93
N ASP A 205 -18.73 -2.62 -4.13
CA ASP A 205 -18.08 -3.79 -4.73
C ASP A 205 -17.66 -3.50 -6.19
N PHE A 206 -18.48 -2.76 -6.94
CA PHE A 206 -18.12 -2.30 -8.26
C PHE A 206 -16.98 -1.26 -8.20
N VAL A 207 -17.04 -0.31 -7.28
CA VAL A 207 -15.98 0.70 -7.08
C VAL A 207 -14.63 0.02 -6.81
N ASP A 208 -14.64 -1.01 -5.96
CA ASP A 208 -13.42 -1.72 -5.56
C ASP A 208 -12.90 -2.62 -6.70
N ALA A 209 -13.78 -3.25 -7.48
CA ALA A 209 -13.40 -3.95 -8.71
C ALA A 209 -12.74 -3.01 -9.73
N VAL A 210 -13.28 -1.80 -9.91
CA VAL A 210 -12.66 -0.77 -10.77
C VAL A 210 -11.31 -0.33 -10.21
N ALA A 211 -11.16 -0.20 -8.88
CA ALA A 211 -9.89 0.16 -8.27
C ALA A 211 -8.81 -0.90 -8.56
N CYS A 212 -9.14 -2.19 -8.50
CA CYS A 212 -8.24 -3.28 -8.88
C CYS A 212 -7.83 -3.18 -10.36
N THR A 213 -8.79 -3.03 -11.27
CA THR A 213 -8.50 -2.85 -12.71
C THR A 213 -7.63 -1.62 -12.98
N ASN A 214 -7.85 -0.52 -12.22
CA ASN A 214 -7.05 0.69 -12.35
C ASN A 214 -5.60 0.49 -11.90
N ILE A 215 -5.33 -0.34 -10.88
CA ILE A 215 -3.97 -0.72 -10.50
C ILE A 215 -3.28 -1.49 -11.63
N GLU A 216 -3.97 -2.46 -12.24
CA GLU A 216 -3.43 -3.23 -13.37
C GLU A 216 -3.10 -2.33 -14.57
N PHE A 217 -3.98 -1.35 -14.85
CA PHE A 217 -3.75 -0.36 -15.92
C PHE A 217 -2.57 0.54 -15.61
N ALA A 218 -2.42 0.99 -14.37
CA ALA A 218 -1.27 1.78 -13.96
C ALA A 218 0.05 0.98 -14.10
N ILE A 219 0.08 -0.29 -13.71
CA ILE A 219 1.24 -1.17 -13.90
C ILE A 219 1.55 -1.37 -15.40
N ARG A 220 0.53 -1.63 -16.21
CA ARG A 220 0.69 -1.73 -17.66
C ARG A 220 1.26 -0.43 -18.24
N ASP A 221 0.74 0.73 -17.82
CA ASP A 221 1.19 2.04 -18.28
C ASP A 221 2.65 2.31 -17.88
N ILE A 222 3.07 1.93 -16.67
CA ILE A 222 4.46 2.02 -16.24
C ILE A 222 5.35 1.21 -17.20
N ARG A 223 5.00 -0.04 -17.50
CA ARG A 223 5.77 -0.93 -18.39
C ARG A 223 5.80 -0.46 -19.84
N THR A 224 4.70 0.12 -20.34
CA THR A 224 4.60 0.51 -21.75
C THR A 224 5.15 1.90 -22.05
N ARG A 225 5.13 2.81 -21.06
CA ARG A 225 5.53 4.21 -21.22
C ARG A 225 6.92 4.52 -20.69
N SER A 226 7.51 3.65 -19.84
CA SER A 226 8.88 3.79 -19.35
C SER A 226 9.77 2.65 -19.83
N PRO A 227 10.53 2.83 -20.91
CA PRO A 227 11.54 1.87 -21.34
C PRO A 227 12.61 1.60 -20.28
N VAL A 228 12.92 2.59 -19.43
CA VAL A 228 13.89 2.50 -18.34
C VAL A 228 13.41 1.48 -17.30
N LEU A 229 12.20 1.66 -16.76
CA LEU A 229 11.66 0.75 -15.75
C LEU A 229 11.43 -0.65 -16.31
N LEU A 230 10.96 -0.76 -17.56
CA LEU A 230 10.81 -2.04 -18.23
C LEU A 230 12.16 -2.77 -18.39
N ALA A 231 13.23 -2.06 -18.72
CA ALA A 231 14.56 -2.65 -18.83
C ALA A 231 15.10 -3.14 -17.48
N LEU A 232 14.90 -2.36 -16.41
CA LEU A 232 15.27 -2.76 -15.06
C LEU A 232 14.49 -3.98 -14.57
N GLU A 233 13.18 -4.05 -14.85
CA GLU A 233 12.33 -5.19 -14.50
C GLU A 233 12.76 -6.44 -15.26
N LYS A 234 13.00 -6.35 -16.59
CA LYS A 234 13.50 -7.48 -17.40
C LYS A 234 14.87 -7.97 -16.95
N ALA A 235 15.72 -7.09 -16.46
CA ALA A 235 17.03 -7.44 -15.91
C ALA A 235 16.93 -8.02 -14.46
N GLY A 236 15.76 -8.14 -13.89
CA GLY A 236 15.55 -8.63 -12.52
C GLY A 236 16.06 -7.68 -11.42
N LYS A 237 16.39 -6.43 -11.78
CA LYS A 237 16.86 -5.42 -10.82
C LYS A 237 15.75 -4.85 -9.98
N ILE A 238 14.54 -4.76 -10.53
CA ILE A 238 13.34 -4.30 -9.84
C ILE A 238 12.18 -5.27 -10.07
N LYS A 239 11.15 -5.17 -9.21
CA LYS A 239 9.80 -5.70 -9.47
C LYS A 239 8.79 -4.56 -9.47
N ILE A 240 7.75 -4.69 -10.30
CA ILE A 240 6.59 -3.80 -10.34
C ILE A 240 5.37 -4.62 -9.96
N VAL A 241 4.77 -4.29 -8.82
CA VAL A 241 3.66 -5.07 -8.23
C VAL A 241 2.47 -4.19 -7.90
N GLY A 242 1.29 -4.80 -7.86
CA GLY A 242 0.05 -4.19 -7.38
C GLY A 242 -0.16 -4.46 -5.90
N ALA A 243 -0.93 -3.58 -5.26
CA ALA A 243 -1.43 -3.81 -3.92
C ALA A 243 -2.82 -3.16 -3.77
N MET A 244 -3.70 -3.80 -3.00
CA MET A 244 -5.01 -3.27 -2.66
C MET A 244 -5.12 -3.13 -1.14
N TYR A 245 -5.38 -1.91 -0.69
CA TYR A 245 -5.59 -1.59 0.72
C TYR A 245 -7.09 -1.55 1.05
N ASP A 246 -7.52 -2.37 1.97
CA ASP A 246 -8.87 -2.31 2.52
C ASP A 246 -8.92 -1.35 3.72
N ILE A 247 -9.62 -0.24 3.54
CA ILE A 247 -9.74 0.81 4.56
C ILE A 247 -10.56 0.38 5.80
N ASN A 248 -11.35 -0.69 5.70
CA ASN A 248 -12.16 -1.17 6.82
C ASN A 248 -11.37 -2.10 7.74
N THR A 249 -10.49 -2.93 7.17
CA THR A 249 -9.74 -3.95 7.91
C THR A 249 -8.28 -3.60 8.15
N GLY A 250 -7.78 -2.58 7.45
CA GLY A 250 -6.36 -2.22 7.48
C GLY A 250 -5.46 -3.15 6.66
N LYS A 251 -6.02 -4.16 5.97
CA LYS A 251 -5.26 -5.16 5.22
C LYS A 251 -4.75 -4.60 3.90
N VAL A 252 -3.50 -4.93 3.56
CA VAL A 252 -2.92 -4.68 2.24
C VAL A 252 -2.62 -6.02 1.57
N ASP A 253 -3.31 -6.32 0.48
CA ASP A 253 -3.08 -7.50 -0.35
C ASP A 253 -2.16 -7.15 -1.51
N PHE A 254 -1.02 -7.83 -1.62
CA PHE A 254 -0.05 -7.67 -2.71
C PHE A 254 -0.26 -8.75 -3.76
N TYR A 255 -0.18 -8.36 -5.04
CA TYR A 255 -0.32 -9.24 -6.20
C TYR A 255 0.57 -8.78 -7.37
N GLY A 256 0.95 -9.70 -8.25
CA GLY A 256 1.81 -9.46 -9.41
C GLY A 256 3.00 -10.36 -9.46
#